data_e14e156e684351a6bd68cd3a149b88d7
#
_entry.id   e14e156e684351a6bd68cd3a149b88d7
#
_cell.length_a   1.000
_cell.length_b   1.000
_cell.length_c   1.000
_cell.angle_alpha   90.00
_cell.angle_beta   90.00
_cell.angle_gamma   90.00
#
_symmetry.space_group_name_H-M   'P 1'
#
loop_
_entity.id
_entity.type
_entity.pdbx_description
1 polymer ?
#
loop_
_entity_poly.entity_id
_entity_poly.type
_entity_poly.pdbx_seq_one_letter_code
_entity_poly.pdbx_strand_id
1 'polypeptide(L)'
;MAGFRPVDDVLAYLAGSWRVERSVRDLASGAQGTFRGVTVFERLDGGGSGPSEGLLHHESGTFVWQGVARPAERTLRFLPDGGASRADVRFADGRPFHDLDLATGRHVTDHPCSADLYRGEFTVRDTDRWRTVWRVGGPAKDLVLTTDYTRT
;
A
#
# COMPACT_ATOMS: atom_id res chain seq x y z
N MET A 1 3.79 19.38 15.75
CA MET A 1 3.89 19.16 14.31
C MET A 1 4.04 17.67 14.04
N ALA A 2 3.20 17.16 13.18
CA ALA A 2 3.29 15.76 12.80
C ALA A 2 4.45 15.55 11.83
N GLY A 3 5.55 15.04 12.31
CA GLY A 3 6.65 14.62 11.45
C GLY A 3 6.42 13.21 10.91
N PHE A 4 7.16 12.85 9.86
CA PHE A 4 7.20 11.49 9.38
C PHE A 4 8.18 10.68 10.23
N ARG A 5 7.85 9.44 10.49
CA ARG A 5 8.74 8.55 11.23
C ARG A 5 9.64 7.79 10.27
N PRO A 6 10.95 7.99 10.30
CA PRO A 6 11.89 7.19 9.52
C PRO A 6 11.79 5.70 9.85
N VAL A 7 11.96 4.86 8.82
CA VAL A 7 11.93 3.41 8.95
C VAL A 7 13.25 2.85 8.45
N ASP A 8 14.00 2.20 9.33
CA ASP A 8 15.29 1.63 8.99
C ASP A 8 15.17 0.31 8.21
N ASP A 9 14.17 -0.50 8.57
CA ASP A 9 13.91 -1.80 7.95
C ASP A 9 12.44 -1.90 7.56
N VAL A 10 12.15 -1.69 6.27
CA VAL A 10 10.77 -1.61 5.78
C VAL A 10 10.04 -2.96 5.88
N LEU A 11 10.73 -4.07 5.59
CA LEU A 11 10.09 -5.37 5.64
C LEU A 11 9.78 -5.78 7.08
N ALA A 12 10.67 -5.49 8.02
CA ALA A 12 10.41 -5.72 9.44
C ALA A 12 9.27 -4.84 9.96
N TYR A 13 9.21 -3.58 9.50
CA TYR A 13 8.14 -2.66 9.91
C TYR A 13 6.76 -3.14 9.42
N LEU A 14 6.66 -3.53 8.16
CA LEU A 14 5.39 -3.90 7.54
C LEU A 14 4.90 -5.28 7.96
N ALA A 15 5.79 -6.21 8.33
CA ALA A 15 5.42 -7.57 8.68
C ALA A 15 4.33 -7.62 9.77
N GLY A 16 3.33 -8.48 9.57
CA GLY A 16 2.23 -8.63 10.49
C GLY A 16 0.89 -8.20 9.90
N SER A 17 -0.05 -7.89 10.77
CA SER A 17 -1.44 -7.62 10.40
C SER A 17 -1.81 -6.16 10.66
N TRP A 18 -2.57 -5.58 9.72
CA TRP A 18 -2.98 -4.19 9.75
C TRP A 18 -4.47 -4.07 9.47
N ARG A 19 -5.18 -3.29 10.26
CA ARG A 19 -6.55 -2.87 9.93
C ARG A 19 -6.49 -1.80 8.84
N VAL A 20 -7.34 -1.93 7.84
CA VAL A 20 -7.36 -1.05 6.66
C VAL A 20 -8.67 -0.28 6.60
N GLU A 21 -8.57 1.02 6.48
CA GLU A 21 -9.69 1.90 6.18
C GLU A 21 -9.30 2.77 4.98
N ARG A 22 -10.03 2.62 3.87
CA ARG A 22 -9.74 3.34 2.62
C ARG A 22 -10.96 4.13 2.17
N SER A 23 -10.73 5.38 1.79
CA SER A 23 -11.72 6.16 1.05
C SER A 23 -11.31 6.24 -0.41
N VAL A 24 -12.30 6.15 -1.30
CA VAL A 24 -12.12 6.30 -2.73
C VAL A 24 -13.03 7.43 -3.20
N ARG A 25 -12.47 8.40 -3.91
CA ARG A 25 -13.23 9.51 -4.47
C ARG A 25 -12.95 9.61 -5.96
N ASP A 26 -14.03 9.68 -6.73
CA ASP A 26 -13.95 10.03 -8.15
C ASP A 26 -14.12 11.55 -8.27
N LEU A 27 -13.04 12.25 -8.62
CA LEU A 27 -13.05 13.71 -8.70
C LEU A 27 -13.83 14.22 -9.89
N ALA A 28 -14.02 13.39 -10.92
CA ALA A 28 -14.79 13.78 -12.10
C ALA A 28 -16.29 13.76 -11.84
N SER A 29 -16.79 12.73 -11.14
CA SER A 29 -18.22 12.55 -10.89
C SER A 29 -18.66 12.97 -9.49
N GLY A 30 -17.72 13.07 -8.54
CA GLY A 30 -18.02 13.26 -7.11
C GLY A 30 -18.46 12.00 -6.39
N ALA A 31 -18.51 10.85 -7.07
CA ALA A 31 -18.87 9.59 -6.43
C ALA A 31 -17.83 9.18 -5.40
N GLN A 32 -18.27 8.49 -4.34
CA GLN A 32 -17.42 8.07 -3.23
C GLN A 32 -17.67 6.62 -2.87
N GLY A 33 -16.60 5.97 -2.40
CA GLY A 33 -16.68 4.62 -1.89
C GLY A 33 -15.74 4.43 -0.69
N THR A 34 -15.88 3.30 -0.02
CA THR A 34 -15.06 2.93 1.12
C THR A 34 -14.64 1.48 1.01
N PHE A 35 -13.45 1.18 1.53
CA PHE A 35 -13.01 -0.19 1.73
C PHE A 35 -12.61 -0.35 3.19
N ARG A 36 -13.06 -1.42 3.82
CA ARG A 36 -12.68 -1.80 5.18
C ARG A 36 -12.26 -3.26 5.19
N GLY A 37 -11.10 -3.53 5.75
CA GLY A 37 -10.59 -4.86 5.78
C GLY A 37 -9.31 -5.00 6.57
N VAL A 38 -8.56 -6.03 6.23
CA VAL A 38 -7.29 -6.38 6.86
C VAL A 38 -6.25 -6.61 5.77
N THR A 39 -5.04 -6.12 6.02
CA THR A 39 -3.86 -6.46 5.24
C THR A 39 -2.91 -7.26 6.10
N VAL A 40 -2.50 -8.42 5.62
CA VAL A 40 -1.49 -9.26 6.26
C VAL A 40 -0.25 -9.26 5.40
N PHE A 41 0.89 -8.92 6.00
CA PHE A 41 2.21 -9.07 5.39
C PHE A 41 2.88 -10.28 6.02
N GLU A 42 2.97 -11.36 5.27
CA GLU A 42 3.53 -12.62 5.73
C GLU A 42 4.91 -12.83 5.10
N ARG A 43 5.89 -13.26 5.90
CA ARG A 43 7.24 -13.51 5.40
C ARG A 43 7.23 -14.64 4.39
N LEU A 44 7.87 -14.43 3.22
CA LEU A 44 7.97 -15.43 2.17
C LEU A 44 8.86 -16.62 2.57
N ASP A 45 9.77 -16.40 3.53
CA ASP A 45 10.69 -17.43 4.02
C ASP A 45 10.13 -18.22 5.22
N GLY A 46 8.84 -18.05 5.53
CA GLY A 46 8.21 -18.75 6.66
C GLY A 46 8.62 -18.26 8.04
N GLY A 47 9.28 -17.09 8.13
CA GLY A 47 9.69 -16.51 9.41
C GLY A 47 11.04 -16.98 9.93
N GLY A 48 11.91 -17.50 9.05
CA GLY A 48 13.26 -17.92 9.41
C GLY A 48 14.11 -16.78 9.99
N SER A 49 15.22 -17.12 10.65
CA SER A 49 16.10 -16.18 11.33
C SER A 49 17.08 -15.45 10.40
N GLY A 50 17.15 -15.82 9.14
CA GLY A 50 18.02 -15.18 8.15
C GLY A 50 17.47 -13.86 7.62
N PRO A 51 18.19 -13.20 6.70
CA PRO A 51 17.68 -12.02 6.02
C PRO A 51 16.32 -12.30 5.38
N SER A 52 15.42 -11.32 5.40
CA SER A 52 14.09 -11.49 4.80
C SER A 52 14.19 -11.65 3.27
N GLU A 53 13.51 -12.66 2.74
CA GLU A 53 13.35 -12.85 1.29
C GLU A 53 12.18 -12.02 0.74
N GLY A 54 11.49 -11.29 1.58
CA GLY A 54 10.35 -10.46 1.23
C GLY A 54 9.09 -10.82 1.98
N LEU A 55 8.02 -10.10 1.65
CA LEU A 55 6.71 -10.27 2.24
C LEU A 55 5.68 -10.55 1.16
N LEU A 56 4.75 -11.46 1.45
CA LEU A 56 3.52 -11.60 0.70
C LEU A 56 2.48 -10.70 1.35
N HIS A 57 1.97 -9.75 0.59
CA HIS A 57 0.90 -8.84 1.01
C HIS A 57 -0.43 -9.42 0.56
N HIS A 58 -1.32 -9.68 1.48
CA HIS A 58 -2.69 -10.09 1.17
C HIS A 58 -3.68 -9.16 1.89
N GLU A 59 -4.48 -8.48 1.10
CA GLU A 59 -5.51 -7.58 1.59
C GLU A 59 -6.88 -8.14 1.26
N SER A 60 -7.79 -8.15 2.22
CA SER A 60 -9.15 -8.63 2.03
C SER A 60 -10.13 -7.81 2.86
N GLY A 61 -11.31 -7.61 2.34
CA GLY A 61 -12.33 -6.83 3.03
C GLY A 61 -13.56 -6.58 2.16
N THR A 62 -14.28 -5.52 2.49
CA THR A 62 -15.52 -5.15 1.81
C THR A 62 -15.38 -3.76 1.21
N PHE A 63 -15.63 -3.67 -0.09
CA PHE A 63 -15.68 -2.41 -0.83
C PHE A 63 -17.15 -2.01 -1.01
N VAL A 64 -17.48 -0.77 -0.64
CA VAL A 64 -18.81 -0.19 -0.82
C VAL A 64 -18.69 0.96 -1.80
N TRP A 65 -19.41 0.86 -2.91
CA TRP A 65 -19.45 1.89 -3.94
C TRP A 65 -20.90 2.21 -4.27
N GLN A 66 -21.28 3.47 -4.07
CA GLN A 66 -22.65 3.95 -4.32
C GLN A 66 -23.71 3.06 -3.66
N GLY A 67 -23.45 2.67 -2.41
CA GLY A 67 -24.39 1.84 -1.63
C GLY A 67 -24.35 0.35 -1.91
N VAL A 68 -23.51 -0.12 -2.84
CA VAL A 68 -23.37 -1.53 -3.16
C VAL A 68 -22.11 -2.09 -2.52
N ALA A 69 -22.28 -3.08 -1.65
CA ALA A 69 -21.18 -3.74 -0.96
C ALA A 69 -20.73 -4.99 -1.72
N ARG A 70 -19.40 -5.15 -1.88
CA ARG A 70 -18.80 -6.31 -2.54
C ARG A 70 -17.54 -6.74 -1.82
N PRO A 71 -17.24 -8.04 -1.75
CA PRO A 71 -15.93 -8.47 -1.28
C PRO A 71 -14.86 -8.05 -2.27
N ALA A 72 -13.69 -7.70 -1.73
CA ALA A 72 -12.53 -7.33 -2.54
C ALA A 72 -11.28 -7.85 -1.88
N GLU A 73 -10.34 -8.30 -2.69
CA GLU A 73 -9.03 -8.74 -2.21
C GLU A 73 -7.95 -8.44 -3.23
N ARG A 74 -6.71 -8.35 -2.72
CA ARG A 74 -5.55 -8.06 -3.54
C ARG A 74 -4.32 -8.71 -2.93
N THR A 75 -3.43 -9.22 -3.79
CA THR A 75 -2.15 -9.78 -3.41
C THR A 75 -1.03 -9.03 -4.10
N LEU A 76 0.00 -8.65 -3.33
CA LEU A 76 1.23 -8.04 -3.84
C LEU A 76 2.42 -8.75 -3.22
N ARG A 77 3.61 -8.50 -3.78
CA ARG A 77 4.88 -8.97 -3.23
C ARG A 77 5.77 -7.78 -2.92
N PHE A 78 6.32 -7.74 -1.71
CA PHE A 78 7.27 -6.73 -1.28
C PHE A 78 8.62 -7.40 -1.13
N LEU A 79 9.55 -7.12 -2.03
CA LEU A 79 10.84 -7.81 -2.11
C LEU A 79 11.97 -6.89 -1.66
N PRO A 80 13.07 -7.45 -1.09
CA PRO A 80 14.25 -6.65 -0.76
C PRO A 80 14.80 -5.94 -2.00
N ASP A 81 15.28 -4.71 -1.82
CA ASP A 81 15.81 -3.89 -2.92
C ASP A 81 17.10 -3.16 -2.51
N GLY A 82 18.13 -3.91 -2.18
CA GLY A 82 19.48 -3.41 -1.94
C GLY A 82 19.74 -2.80 -0.57
N GLY A 83 18.78 -2.09 0.02
CA GLY A 83 18.91 -1.50 1.36
C GLY A 83 17.74 -1.88 2.25
N ALA A 84 17.95 -1.88 3.57
CA ALA A 84 16.92 -2.29 4.52
C ALA A 84 15.66 -1.39 4.50
N SER A 85 15.82 -0.10 4.20
CA SER A 85 14.69 0.83 4.09
C SER A 85 13.92 0.72 2.78
N ARG A 86 14.36 -0.12 1.84
CA ARG A 86 13.87 -0.17 0.46
C ARG A 86 13.20 -1.49 0.15
N ALA A 87 12.14 -1.42 -0.66
CA ALA A 87 11.46 -2.59 -1.19
C ALA A 87 11.11 -2.38 -2.67
N ASP A 88 11.08 -3.48 -3.41
CA ASP A 88 10.57 -3.56 -4.77
C ASP A 88 9.19 -4.19 -4.67
N VAL A 89 8.15 -3.42 -4.96
CA VAL A 89 6.76 -3.89 -4.88
C VAL A 89 6.31 -4.40 -6.23
N ARG A 90 5.83 -5.63 -6.24
CA ARG A 90 5.39 -6.32 -7.46
C ARG A 90 3.97 -6.83 -7.34
N PHE A 91 3.32 -6.98 -8.48
CA PHE A 91 2.05 -7.68 -8.55
C PHE A 91 2.23 -9.17 -8.23
N ALA A 92 1.14 -9.87 -7.94
CA ALA A 92 1.18 -11.30 -7.58
C ALA A 92 1.85 -12.17 -8.64
N ASP A 93 1.76 -11.80 -9.92
CA ASP A 93 2.38 -12.53 -11.03
C ASP A 93 3.86 -12.16 -11.25
N GLY A 94 4.43 -11.28 -10.42
CA GLY A 94 5.82 -10.88 -10.48
C GLY A 94 6.11 -9.65 -11.35
N ARG A 95 5.13 -9.09 -12.04
CA ARG A 95 5.33 -7.85 -12.81
C ARG A 95 5.64 -6.69 -11.89
N PRO A 96 6.54 -5.77 -12.28
CA PRO A 96 6.84 -4.59 -11.48
C PRO A 96 5.62 -3.71 -11.25
N PHE A 97 5.48 -3.19 -10.03
CA PHE A 97 4.47 -2.20 -9.70
C PHE A 97 5.12 -0.86 -9.36
N HIS A 98 5.84 -0.77 -8.25
CA HIS A 98 6.54 0.46 -7.87
C HIS A 98 7.69 0.16 -6.89
N ASP A 99 8.56 1.15 -6.73
CA ASP A 99 9.59 1.15 -5.71
C ASP A 99 9.03 1.67 -4.38
N LEU A 100 9.75 1.43 -3.30
CA LEU A 100 9.42 1.95 -1.99
C LEU A 100 10.71 2.19 -1.20
N ASP A 101 10.85 3.38 -0.62
CA ASP A 101 11.95 3.71 0.29
C ASP A 101 11.40 4.55 1.45
N LEU A 102 11.38 3.99 2.64
CA LEU A 102 10.85 4.65 3.83
C LEU A 102 11.94 5.17 4.77
N ALA A 103 13.16 5.38 4.26
CA ALA A 103 14.27 5.90 5.08
C ALA A 103 13.95 7.23 5.77
N THR A 104 13.13 8.08 5.13
CA THR A 104 12.69 9.36 5.71
C THR A 104 11.31 9.28 6.36
N GLY A 105 10.62 8.15 6.22
CA GLY A 105 9.22 8.01 6.63
C GLY A 105 8.23 8.52 5.59
N ARG A 106 8.70 8.99 4.44
CA ARG A 106 7.86 9.46 3.33
C ARG A 106 8.45 9.03 2.00
N HIS A 107 7.60 8.54 1.11
CA HIS A 107 8.01 8.15 -0.24
C HIS A 107 6.92 8.50 -1.25
N VAL A 108 7.34 8.97 -2.41
CA VAL A 108 6.44 9.23 -3.55
C VAL A 108 6.91 8.38 -4.72
N THR A 109 5.97 7.70 -5.36
CA THR A 109 6.27 6.83 -6.50
C THR A 109 5.23 7.02 -7.60
N ASP A 110 5.64 6.78 -8.84
CA ASP A 110 4.77 6.81 -10.00
C ASP A 110 4.75 5.44 -10.68
N HIS A 111 3.57 5.06 -11.18
CA HIS A 111 3.41 3.84 -11.97
C HIS A 111 2.56 4.16 -13.20
N PRO A 112 3.20 4.34 -14.38
CA PRO A 112 2.47 4.47 -15.64
C PRO A 112 1.80 3.13 -16.00
N CYS A 113 0.52 3.19 -16.38
CA CYS A 113 -0.22 2.00 -16.80
C CYS A 113 -1.08 2.37 -18.01
N SER A 114 -0.62 2.02 -19.22
CA SER A 114 -1.25 2.44 -20.48
C SER A 114 -1.38 3.96 -20.54
N ALA A 115 -2.59 4.50 -20.70
CA ALA A 115 -2.85 5.94 -20.72
C ALA A 115 -3.05 6.55 -19.32
N ASP A 116 -3.03 5.74 -18.27
CA ASP A 116 -3.25 6.18 -16.89
C ASP A 116 -1.92 6.32 -16.14
N LEU A 117 -1.87 7.30 -15.24
CA LEU A 117 -0.74 7.49 -14.33
C LEU A 117 -1.23 7.27 -12.89
N TYR A 118 -0.55 6.37 -12.19
CA TYR A 118 -0.75 6.10 -10.77
C TYR A 118 0.36 6.79 -10.00
N ARG A 119 0.02 7.70 -9.10
CA ARG A 119 0.97 8.36 -8.22
C ARG A 119 0.62 8.05 -6.78
N GLY A 120 1.56 7.42 -6.07
CA GLY A 120 1.38 7.02 -4.67
C GLY A 120 2.28 7.81 -3.74
N GLU A 121 1.72 8.21 -2.60
CA GLU A 121 2.45 8.82 -1.50
C GLU A 121 2.27 7.96 -0.26
N PHE A 122 3.41 7.55 0.32
CA PHE A 122 3.48 6.73 1.53
C PHE A 122 4.00 7.58 2.66
N THR A 123 3.32 7.58 3.80
CA THR A 123 3.77 8.29 5.00
C THR A 123 3.65 7.39 6.22
N VAL A 124 4.74 7.31 6.99
CA VAL A 124 4.76 6.56 8.24
C VAL A 124 4.53 7.53 9.39
N ARG A 125 3.52 7.28 10.21
CA ARG A 125 3.14 8.13 11.34
C ARG A 125 3.89 7.75 12.61
N ASP A 126 3.84 6.46 12.95
CA ASP A 126 4.49 5.90 14.13
C ASP A 126 4.69 4.38 13.92
N THR A 127 5.04 3.65 14.98
CA THR A 127 5.27 2.20 14.89
C THR A 127 4.04 1.41 14.48
N ASP A 128 2.84 1.98 14.64
CA ASP A 128 1.59 1.26 14.48
C ASP A 128 0.66 1.87 13.45
N ARG A 129 1.07 2.94 12.76
CA ARG A 129 0.22 3.63 11.80
C ARG A 129 1.00 4.14 10.60
N TRP A 130 0.49 3.90 9.41
CA TRP A 130 0.98 4.49 8.18
C TRP A 130 -0.18 4.74 7.22
N ARG A 131 0.07 5.57 6.21
CA ARG A 131 -0.96 6.01 5.26
C ARG A 131 -0.43 5.96 3.84
N THR A 132 -1.32 5.65 2.90
CA THR A 132 -1.07 5.87 1.47
C THR A 132 -2.13 6.78 0.88
N VAL A 133 -1.71 7.59 -0.09
CA VAL A 133 -2.61 8.35 -0.94
C VAL A 133 -2.24 8.06 -2.38
N TRP A 134 -3.15 7.41 -3.11
CA TRP A 134 -2.95 7.14 -4.52
C TRP A 134 -3.83 8.06 -5.36
N ARG A 135 -3.22 8.74 -6.31
CA ARG A 135 -3.92 9.48 -7.35
C ARG A 135 -3.84 8.69 -8.63
N VAL A 136 -4.99 8.41 -9.23
CA VAL A 136 -5.08 7.71 -10.52
C VAL A 136 -5.68 8.68 -11.52
N GLY A 137 -4.88 9.17 -12.45
CA GLY A 137 -5.28 10.12 -13.48
C GLY A 137 -5.14 9.52 -14.87
N GLY A 138 -6.03 9.89 -15.77
CA GLY A 138 -6.01 9.46 -17.16
C GLY A 138 -7.17 10.07 -17.95
N PRO A 139 -7.31 9.73 -19.25
CA PRO A 139 -8.38 10.32 -20.07
C PRO A 139 -9.79 10.05 -19.52
N ALA A 140 -10.00 8.90 -18.85
CA ALA A 140 -11.31 8.48 -18.36
C ALA A 140 -11.35 8.31 -16.85
N LYS A 141 -10.28 8.65 -16.12
CA LYS A 141 -10.18 8.41 -14.67
C LYS A 141 -9.60 9.62 -13.96
N ASP A 142 -10.14 9.91 -12.79
CA ASP A 142 -9.57 10.88 -11.86
C ASP A 142 -9.96 10.48 -10.45
N LEU A 143 -9.17 9.58 -9.84
CA LEU A 143 -9.49 8.96 -8.56
C LEU A 143 -8.46 9.37 -7.51
N VAL A 144 -8.92 9.50 -6.26
CA VAL A 144 -8.06 9.60 -5.08
C VAL A 144 -8.44 8.49 -4.11
N LEU A 145 -7.44 7.68 -3.75
CA LEU A 145 -7.60 6.60 -2.77
C LEU A 145 -6.72 6.93 -1.56
N THR A 146 -7.35 7.18 -0.42
CA THR A 146 -6.64 7.44 0.84
C THR A 146 -6.83 6.26 1.76
N THR A 147 -5.74 5.65 2.19
CA THR A 147 -5.78 4.44 3.03
C THR A 147 -5.02 4.67 4.32
N ASP A 148 -5.67 4.41 5.43
CA ASP A 148 -5.05 4.37 6.76
C ASP A 148 -4.87 2.92 7.20
N TYR A 149 -3.65 2.60 7.61
CA TYR A 149 -3.25 1.30 8.14
C TYR A 149 -2.95 1.45 9.62
N THR A 150 -3.59 0.62 10.43
CA THR A 150 -3.37 0.59 11.88
C THR A 150 -3.02 -0.83 12.30
N ARG A 151 -1.92 -1.00 13.04
CA ARG A 151 -1.49 -2.33 13.48
C ARG A 151 -2.52 -2.96 14.40
N THR A 152 -2.83 -4.21 14.12
CA THR A 152 -3.76 -4.98 14.95
C THR A 152 -3.05 -5.77 16.05
#